data_74278b3403027f18051385944193e1ef
#
_entry.id   74278b3403027f18051385944193e1ef
#
_cell.length_a   1.000
_cell.length_b   1.000
_cell.length_c   1.000
_cell.angle_alpha   90.00
_cell.angle_beta   90.00
_cell.angle_gamma   90.00
#
_symmetry.space_group_name_H-M   'P 1'
#
loop_
_entity.id
_entity.type
_entity.pdbx_description
1 polymer ?
#
loop_
_entity_poly.entity_id
_entity_poly.type
_entity_poly.pdbx_seq_one_letter_code
_entity_poly.pdbx_strand_id
1 'polypeptide(L)'
;VEWHVKEGDTVKVDDLLLSVETAKAIVDIPAPRDGIIATLFVANGDLVHTGEPLLAFAGDEGSGSQTVVGNLQSKEDAENPDSFVIGAVPDSRPSGGTTPAIRALARHLGVNLDQIKGSGPAGSITLDDVQQQANLKHSHGDSKPLKGVARTMAKTMASAGQQVVPVSLFDQVSVSHWPQDTDITLRLIRAIVAGCQAEPAVNAWFDGEQLSMRLVEKVDLGIAVDTPDGLFVPVLRDVANRKPSDLRQGLNRLRRDVEQRKIPARELQGATLTLSNFGTLAGRYATPVVVPPQVAIVGAGKRFAQPGIRNGEWFEDWQLPVSLTFDHRALNGGQAARFLAALLADLGH
;
A
#
# COMPACT_ATOMS: atom_id res chain seq x y z
N VAL A 1 -13.98 10.30 -2.63
CA VAL A 1 -14.99 10.77 -3.61
C VAL A 1 -14.52 12.10 -4.19
N GLU A 2 -14.60 12.27 -5.50
CA GLU A 2 -14.35 13.54 -6.20
C GLU A 2 -15.61 13.86 -7.03
N TRP A 3 -16.25 14.99 -6.73
CA TRP A 3 -17.47 15.43 -7.42
C TRP A 3 -17.16 16.26 -8.66
N HIS A 4 -17.87 15.98 -9.75
CA HIS A 4 -17.81 16.73 -11.01
C HIS A 4 -19.03 17.64 -11.22
N VAL A 5 -19.99 17.59 -10.29
CA VAL A 5 -21.24 18.39 -10.29
C VAL A 5 -21.46 19.07 -8.94
N LYS A 6 -22.35 20.05 -8.90
CA LYS A 6 -22.72 20.81 -7.70
C LYS A 6 -24.23 20.75 -7.48
N GLU A 7 -24.65 21.09 -6.25
CA GLU A 7 -26.08 21.30 -5.96
C GLU A 7 -26.66 22.39 -6.87
N GLY A 8 -27.80 22.12 -7.48
CA GLY A 8 -28.45 22.98 -8.44
C GLY A 8 -28.10 22.69 -9.91
N ASP A 9 -27.11 21.86 -10.20
CA ASP A 9 -26.77 21.51 -11.58
C ASP A 9 -27.82 20.62 -12.22
N THR A 10 -28.09 20.86 -13.52
CA THR A 10 -28.94 20.01 -14.34
C THR A 10 -28.05 18.99 -15.06
N VAL A 11 -28.34 17.70 -14.88
CA VAL A 11 -27.63 16.59 -15.49
C VAL A 11 -28.53 15.75 -16.37
N LYS A 12 -27.95 15.13 -17.39
CA LYS A 12 -28.58 14.15 -18.27
C LYS A 12 -28.08 12.75 -17.92
N VAL A 13 -28.85 11.75 -18.39
CA VAL A 13 -28.42 10.34 -18.33
C VAL A 13 -26.97 10.23 -18.88
N ASP A 14 -26.12 9.47 -18.18
CA ASP A 14 -24.72 9.23 -18.49
C ASP A 14 -23.76 10.42 -18.29
N ASP A 15 -24.22 11.59 -17.84
CA ASP A 15 -23.31 12.65 -17.41
C ASP A 15 -22.50 12.20 -16.18
N LEU A 16 -21.20 12.49 -16.17
CA LEU A 16 -20.32 12.12 -15.05
C LEU A 16 -20.67 12.92 -13.79
N LEU A 17 -21.13 12.22 -12.74
CA LEU A 17 -21.47 12.83 -11.45
C LEU A 17 -20.29 12.92 -10.51
N LEU A 18 -19.61 11.81 -10.29
CA LEU A 18 -18.50 11.71 -9.36
C LEU A 18 -17.55 10.58 -9.73
N SER A 19 -16.29 10.69 -9.29
CA SER A 19 -15.31 9.62 -9.33
C SER A 19 -15.06 9.09 -7.91
N VAL A 20 -15.10 7.78 -7.75
CA VAL A 20 -14.84 7.09 -6.47
C VAL A 20 -13.52 6.36 -6.58
N GLU A 21 -12.56 6.71 -5.73
CA GLU A 21 -11.32 5.96 -5.60
C GLU A 21 -11.56 4.72 -4.74
N THR A 22 -11.38 3.56 -5.33
CA THR A 22 -11.41 2.27 -4.64
C THR A 22 -9.99 1.76 -4.41
N ALA A 23 -9.84 0.67 -3.65
CA ALA A 23 -8.54 0.04 -3.44
C ALA A 23 -7.87 -0.48 -4.73
N LYS A 24 -8.65 -0.65 -5.82
CA LYS A 24 -8.18 -1.26 -7.09
C LYS A 24 -8.18 -0.27 -8.27
N ALA A 25 -9.06 0.72 -8.28
CA ALA A 25 -9.20 1.66 -9.40
C ALA A 25 -10.01 2.89 -9.01
N ILE A 26 -9.93 3.95 -9.84
CA ILE A 26 -10.91 5.04 -9.84
C ILE A 26 -12.08 4.59 -10.71
N VAL A 27 -13.28 4.68 -10.16
CA VAL A 27 -14.54 4.33 -10.83
C VAL A 27 -15.38 5.58 -11.01
N ASP A 28 -15.70 5.90 -12.24
CA ASP A 28 -16.56 7.01 -12.59
C ASP A 28 -18.02 6.56 -12.47
N ILE A 29 -18.85 7.35 -11.79
CA ILE A 29 -20.28 7.09 -11.61
C ILE A 29 -21.08 8.09 -12.43
N PRO A 30 -21.75 7.63 -13.49
CA PRO A 30 -22.60 8.47 -14.33
C PRO A 30 -23.97 8.71 -13.72
N ALA A 31 -24.67 9.73 -14.20
CA ALA A 31 -26.05 10.03 -13.86
C ALA A 31 -27.00 8.94 -14.39
N PRO A 32 -27.84 8.35 -13.55
CA PRO A 32 -28.77 7.28 -13.95
C PRO A 32 -30.02 7.82 -14.65
N ARG A 33 -30.29 9.11 -14.55
CA ARG A 33 -31.47 9.78 -15.14
C ARG A 33 -31.21 11.28 -15.32
N ASP A 34 -32.02 11.92 -16.14
CA ASP A 34 -32.07 13.37 -16.24
C ASP A 34 -32.66 13.96 -14.95
N GLY A 35 -32.12 15.10 -14.50
CA GLY A 35 -32.65 15.77 -13.33
C GLY A 35 -31.80 16.94 -12.84
N ILE A 36 -32.26 17.57 -11.78
CA ILE A 36 -31.52 18.63 -11.08
C ILE A 36 -31.02 18.05 -9.76
N ILE A 37 -29.76 18.24 -9.45
CA ILE A 37 -29.14 17.82 -8.19
C ILE A 37 -29.66 18.69 -7.05
N ALA A 38 -30.40 18.09 -6.11
CA ALA A 38 -30.93 18.81 -4.95
C ALA A 38 -29.93 18.92 -3.81
N THR A 39 -29.29 17.81 -3.45
CA THR A 39 -28.38 17.78 -2.30
C THR A 39 -27.28 16.75 -2.53
N LEU A 40 -26.04 17.09 -2.13
CA LEU A 40 -24.90 16.20 -2.04
C LEU A 40 -24.69 15.80 -0.57
N PHE A 41 -24.83 14.51 -0.25
CA PHE A 41 -24.70 14.01 1.13
C PHE A 41 -23.27 13.80 1.58
N VAL A 42 -22.32 13.86 0.64
CA VAL A 42 -20.89 13.56 0.88
C VAL A 42 -20.04 14.65 0.28
N ALA A 43 -19.03 15.14 1.00
CA ALA A 43 -18.12 16.16 0.52
C ALA A 43 -16.96 15.57 -0.31
N ASN A 44 -16.28 16.42 -1.10
CA ASN A 44 -15.05 16.03 -1.80
C ASN A 44 -13.98 15.53 -0.82
N GLY A 45 -13.42 14.37 -1.12
CA GLY A 45 -12.39 13.73 -0.30
C GLY A 45 -12.93 12.89 0.85
N ASP A 46 -14.25 12.83 1.04
CA ASP A 46 -14.85 11.96 2.05
C ASP A 46 -14.87 10.49 1.63
N LEU A 47 -14.97 9.65 2.64
CA LEU A 47 -15.08 8.22 2.48
C LEU A 47 -16.55 7.81 2.47
N VAL A 48 -16.94 7.03 1.47
CA VAL A 48 -18.30 6.51 1.37
C VAL A 48 -18.31 5.00 1.55
N HIS A 49 -19.34 4.49 2.21
CA HIS A 49 -19.56 3.06 2.34
C HIS A 49 -20.64 2.62 1.36
N THR A 50 -20.53 1.37 0.89
CA THR A 50 -21.56 0.79 0.01
C THR A 50 -22.92 0.83 0.68
N GLY A 51 -23.92 1.42 -0.02
CA GLY A 51 -25.29 1.56 0.49
C GLY A 51 -25.58 2.91 1.16
N GLU A 52 -24.61 3.81 1.28
CA GLU A 52 -24.87 5.18 1.73
C GLU A 52 -25.37 6.06 0.58
N PRO A 53 -26.35 6.95 0.82
CA PRO A 53 -26.83 7.87 -0.20
C PRO A 53 -25.74 8.89 -0.54
N LEU A 54 -25.48 9.08 -1.83
CA LEU A 54 -24.46 10.00 -2.34
C LEU A 54 -25.07 11.37 -2.67
N LEU A 55 -26.22 11.37 -3.33
CA LEU A 55 -26.94 12.59 -3.73
C LEU A 55 -28.47 12.35 -3.80
N ALA A 56 -29.24 13.45 -3.80
CA ALA A 56 -30.65 13.45 -4.09
C ALA A 56 -30.96 14.34 -5.30
N PHE A 57 -31.91 13.91 -6.14
CA PHE A 57 -32.44 14.73 -7.21
C PHE A 57 -33.64 15.57 -6.73
N ALA A 58 -33.87 16.72 -7.33
CA ALA A 58 -35.02 17.57 -7.04
C ALA A 58 -36.31 16.83 -7.44
N GLY A 59 -37.27 16.76 -6.50
CA GLY A 59 -38.55 16.05 -6.68
C GLY A 59 -38.61 14.68 -5.96
N ASP A 60 -37.57 14.22 -5.32
CA ASP A 60 -37.56 12.99 -4.51
C ASP A 60 -38.03 13.24 -3.03
N GLU A 61 -38.73 14.35 -2.78
CA GLU A 61 -39.30 14.62 -1.45
C GLU A 61 -40.44 13.64 -1.15
N GLY A 62 -40.15 12.54 -0.48
CA GLY A 62 -41.20 11.75 0.17
C GLY A 62 -41.19 10.25 0.04
N SER A 63 -40.18 9.60 -0.54
CA SER A 63 -40.13 8.14 -0.45
C SER A 63 -38.77 7.67 0.09
N GLY A 64 -38.82 7.15 1.29
CA GLY A 64 -37.67 6.50 1.92
C GLY A 64 -37.10 5.42 1.01
N SER A 65 -35.77 5.42 0.89
CA SER A 65 -34.94 4.39 0.24
C SER A 65 -35.21 4.12 -1.25
N GLN A 66 -34.82 5.05 -2.13
CA GLN A 66 -34.32 4.65 -3.44
C GLN A 66 -32.90 5.19 -3.60
N THR A 67 -31.93 4.39 -3.20
CA THR A 67 -30.54 4.56 -3.59
C THR A 67 -30.45 4.50 -5.09
N VAL A 68 -29.93 5.55 -5.72
CA VAL A 68 -29.66 5.57 -7.15
C VAL A 68 -28.45 4.67 -7.41
N VAL A 69 -28.72 3.41 -7.67
CA VAL A 69 -27.73 2.46 -8.19
C VAL A 69 -28.34 1.83 -9.44
N GLY A 70 -27.67 2.00 -10.57
CA GLY A 70 -28.11 1.48 -11.85
C GLY A 70 -28.34 -0.02 -11.82
N ASN A 71 -29.46 -0.44 -12.40
CA ASN A 71 -29.88 -1.83 -12.53
C ASN A 71 -29.04 -2.49 -13.64
N LEU A 72 -28.01 -3.23 -13.28
CA LEU A 72 -27.31 -4.14 -14.19
C LEU A 72 -28.00 -5.50 -14.11
N GLN A 73 -28.69 -5.90 -15.17
CA GLN A 73 -29.24 -7.24 -15.31
C GLN A 73 -28.10 -8.29 -15.25
N SER A 74 -28.12 -9.12 -14.21
CA SER A 74 -27.27 -10.28 -14.09
C SER A 74 -27.72 -11.35 -15.07
N LYS A 75 -26.82 -11.76 -15.97
CA LYS A 75 -26.84 -13.11 -16.53
C LYS A 75 -26.02 -13.99 -15.63
N GLU A 76 -26.63 -15.12 -15.31
CA GLU A 76 -26.07 -16.21 -14.51
C GLU A 76 -24.69 -16.62 -15.04
N ASP A 77 -23.68 -16.64 -14.15
CA ASP A 77 -22.75 -17.77 -14.02
C ASP A 77 -21.85 -17.57 -12.80
N ALA A 78 -21.99 -18.53 -11.93
CA ALA A 78 -21.07 -19.19 -11.01
C ALA A 78 -19.89 -18.44 -10.36
N GLU A 79 -19.92 -18.48 -9.03
CA GLU A 79 -18.79 -18.67 -8.12
C GLU A 79 -17.53 -17.78 -8.34
N ASN A 80 -17.63 -16.56 -7.84
CA ASN A 80 -16.45 -15.79 -7.49
C ASN A 80 -16.74 -14.98 -6.23
N PRO A 81 -16.01 -15.16 -5.09
CA PRO A 81 -16.27 -14.45 -3.83
C PRO A 81 -16.00 -12.95 -3.88
N ASP A 82 -15.55 -12.43 -5.02
CA ASP A 82 -15.27 -11.00 -5.27
C ASP A 82 -16.37 -10.31 -6.10
N SER A 83 -17.56 -10.89 -6.27
CA SER A 83 -18.65 -10.22 -6.98
C SER A 83 -19.21 -9.11 -6.09
N PHE A 84 -18.94 -7.88 -6.48
CA PHE A 84 -19.50 -6.68 -5.91
C PHE A 84 -20.99 -6.60 -6.30
N VAL A 85 -21.87 -7.00 -5.40
CA VAL A 85 -23.33 -6.89 -5.59
C VAL A 85 -23.77 -5.51 -5.10
N ILE A 86 -24.08 -4.62 -6.03
CA ILE A 86 -24.77 -3.37 -5.75
C ILE A 86 -26.26 -3.67 -5.67
N GLY A 87 -26.83 -3.61 -4.47
CA GLY A 87 -28.26 -3.84 -4.22
C GLY A 87 -28.53 -5.04 -3.34
N ALA A 88 -28.08 -4.99 -2.07
CA ALA A 88 -28.55 -5.93 -1.06
C ALA A 88 -29.89 -5.48 -0.51
N VAL A 89 -30.88 -6.37 -0.56
CA VAL A 89 -32.09 -6.32 0.26
C VAL A 89 -31.66 -6.09 1.71
N PRO A 90 -32.31 -5.23 2.50
CA PRO A 90 -31.93 -5.02 3.89
C PRO A 90 -32.04 -6.32 4.65
N ASP A 91 -30.90 -6.94 4.90
CA ASP A 91 -30.80 -8.02 5.88
C ASP A 91 -31.12 -7.37 7.23
N SER A 92 -32.23 -7.75 7.81
CA SER A 92 -32.73 -7.28 9.11
C SER A 92 -31.86 -7.84 10.23
N ARG A 93 -30.57 -7.55 10.21
CA ARG A 93 -29.73 -7.63 11.40
C ARG A 93 -29.99 -6.37 12.19
N PRO A 94 -30.32 -6.46 13.49
CA PRO A 94 -30.38 -5.28 14.30
C PRO A 94 -28.98 -4.65 14.28
N SER A 95 -28.81 -3.60 13.50
CA SER A 95 -27.67 -2.70 13.66
C SER A 95 -27.69 -2.33 15.15
N GLY A 96 -26.59 -2.60 15.86
CA GLY A 96 -26.47 -2.30 17.29
C GLY A 96 -26.76 -0.82 17.52
N GLY A 97 -28.05 -0.50 17.59
CA GLY A 97 -28.54 0.86 17.61
C GLY A 97 -28.09 1.55 18.88
N THR A 98 -27.33 2.60 18.72
CA THR A 98 -26.95 3.51 19.81
C THR A 98 -28.23 4.06 20.45
N THR A 99 -28.38 3.87 21.74
CA THR A 99 -29.57 4.40 22.48
C THR A 99 -29.60 5.94 22.40
N PRO A 100 -30.76 6.57 22.52
CA PRO A 100 -30.86 8.02 22.57
C PRO A 100 -29.98 8.66 23.66
N ALA A 101 -29.79 7.97 24.81
CA ALA A 101 -28.93 8.43 25.89
C ALA A 101 -27.45 8.47 25.47
N ILE A 102 -26.97 7.45 24.77
CA ILE A 102 -25.59 7.37 24.26
C ILE A 102 -25.36 8.47 23.21
N ARG A 103 -26.32 8.73 22.32
CA ARG A 103 -26.24 9.82 21.33
C ARG A 103 -26.23 11.21 22.00
N ALA A 104 -27.01 11.39 23.07
CA ALA A 104 -27.02 12.62 23.83
C ALA A 104 -25.67 12.84 24.56
N LEU A 105 -25.12 11.81 25.19
CA LEU A 105 -23.82 11.87 25.85
C LEU A 105 -22.69 12.16 24.84
N ALA A 106 -22.68 11.48 23.71
CA ALA A 106 -21.67 11.69 22.65
C ALA A 106 -21.71 13.14 22.11
N ARG A 107 -22.90 13.71 21.90
CA ARG A 107 -23.06 15.12 21.54
C ARG A 107 -22.57 16.07 22.62
N HIS A 108 -22.89 15.78 23.87
CA HIS A 108 -22.45 16.61 25.01
C HIS A 108 -20.93 16.61 25.16
N LEU A 109 -20.28 15.46 24.96
CA LEU A 109 -18.84 15.28 25.05
C LEU A 109 -18.09 15.58 23.74
N GLY A 110 -18.80 15.92 22.67
CA GLY A 110 -18.21 16.23 21.35
C GLY A 110 -17.49 15.02 20.72
N VAL A 111 -18.01 13.80 20.97
CA VAL A 111 -17.44 12.53 20.48
C VAL A 111 -18.20 12.06 19.25
N ASN A 112 -17.46 11.66 18.19
CA ASN A 112 -18.07 11.05 17.01
C ASN A 112 -18.28 9.55 17.23
N LEU A 113 -19.55 9.10 17.18
CA LEU A 113 -19.93 7.70 17.41
C LEU A 113 -19.41 6.76 16.32
N ASP A 114 -19.22 7.24 15.09
CA ASP A 114 -18.71 6.43 13.97
C ASP A 114 -17.27 5.97 14.17
N GLN A 115 -16.55 6.62 15.07
CA GLN A 115 -15.16 6.31 15.42
C GLN A 115 -15.02 5.38 16.62
N ILE A 116 -16.14 4.98 17.22
CA ILE A 116 -16.16 4.13 18.41
C ILE A 116 -16.44 2.69 18.02
N LYS A 117 -15.54 1.78 18.40
CA LYS A 117 -15.80 0.35 18.34
C LYS A 117 -16.58 -0.04 19.57
N GLY A 118 -17.87 -0.39 19.41
CA GLY A 118 -18.72 -0.79 20.54
C GLY A 118 -18.21 -2.05 21.25
N SER A 119 -18.17 -2.00 22.58
CA SER A 119 -17.78 -3.13 23.44
C SER A 119 -18.98 -3.92 23.95
N GLY A 120 -20.20 -3.45 23.73
CA GLY A 120 -21.43 -4.08 24.19
C GLY A 120 -21.89 -5.27 23.34
N PRO A 121 -22.99 -5.93 23.77
CA PRO A 121 -23.58 -7.06 23.06
C PRO A 121 -23.87 -6.71 21.60
N ALA A 122 -23.56 -7.65 20.68
CA ALA A 122 -23.68 -7.47 19.23
C ALA A 122 -22.93 -6.24 18.67
N GLY A 123 -21.84 -5.79 19.34
CA GLY A 123 -21.06 -4.63 18.90
C GLY A 123 -21.72 -3.29 19.20
N SER A 124 -22.71 -3.24 20.08
CA SER A 124 -23.35 -1.99 20.48
C SER A 124 -22.41 -1.08 21.26
N ILE A 125 -22.52 0.23 21.04
CA ILE A 125 -21.74 1.24 21.76
C ILE A 125 -22.34 1.41 23.15
N THR A 126 -21.50 1.35 24.19
CA THR A 126 -21.87 1.56 25.58
C THR A 126 -21.59 3.01 26.02
N LEU A 127 -22.12 3.39 27.21
CA LEU A 127 -21.79 4.69 27.81
C LEU A 127 -20.30 4.79 28.16
N ASP A 128 -19.70 3.67 28.58
CA ASP A 128 -18.28 3.60 28.95
C ASP A 128 -17.39 3.81 27.70
N ASP A 129 -17.77 3.27 26.55
CA ASP A 129 -17.05 3.50 25.29
C ASP A 129 -17.00 4.99 24.92
N VAL A 130 -18.14 5.67 25.04
CA VAL A 130 -18.25 7.11 24.79
C VAL A 130 -17.41 7.92 25.78
N GLN A 131 -17.47 7.56 27.08
CA GLN A 131 -16.71 8.23 28.12
C GLN A 131 -15.20 8.01 27.93
N GLN A 132 -14.77 6.80 27.59
CA GLN A 132 -13.39 6.46 27.31
C GLN A 132 -12.87 7.25 26.09
N GLN A 133 -13.66 7.33 25.03
CA GLN A 133 -13.29 8.11 23.85
C GLN A 133 -13.22 9.62 24.15
N ALA A 134 -14.12 10.14 24.99
CA ALA A 134 -14.06 11.54 25.44
C ALA A 134 -12.79 11.80 26.25
N ASN A 135 -12.42 10.91 27.13
CA ASN A 135 -11.20 11.03 27.94
C ASN A 135 -9.94 10.98 27.04
N LEU A 136 -9.91 10.08 26.02
CA LEU A 136 -8.82 10.02 25.04
C LEU A 136 -8.73 11.33 24.23
N LYS A 137 -9.86 11.85 23.77
CA LYS A 137 -9.92 13.13 23.06
C LYS A 137 -9.41 14.29 23.93
N HIS A 138 -9.81 14.33 25.18
CA HIS A 138 -9.40 15.38 26.12
C HIS A 138 -7.90 15.33 26.43
N SER A 139 -7.32 14.13 26.55
CA SER A 139 -5.91 13.93 26.88
C SER A 139 -4.98 13.95 25.67
N HIS A 140 -5.43 13.52 24.50
CA HIS A 140 -4.57 13.30 23.30
C HIS A 140 -5.05 14.02 22.04
N GLY A 141 -6.17 14.76 22.09
CA GLY A 141 -6.75 15.45 20.94
C GLY A 141 -7.56 14.53 20.02
N ASP A 142 -8.01 15.10 18.89
CA ASP A 142 -8.82 14.35 17.92
C ASP A 142 -7.95 13.39 17.09
N SER A 143 -8.41 12.15 16.90
CA SER A 143 -7.79 11.24 15.94
C SER A 143 -8.04 11.72 14.51
N LYS A 144 -6.99 11.69 13.67
CA LYS A 144 -7.11 12.04 12.26
C LYS A 144 -7.09 10.76 11.42
N PRO A 145 -8.18 10.44 10.68
CA PRO A 145 -8.19 9.27 9.82
C PRO A 145 -7.14 9.41 8.71
N LEU A 146 -6.45 8.32 8.42
CA LEU A 146 -5.53 8.27 7.28
C LEU A 146 -6.33 8.35 5.98
N LYS A 147 -5.86 9.20 5.05
CA LYS A 147 -6.46 9.37 3.72
C LYS A 147 -5.45 9.05 2.61
N GLY A 148 -5.93 8.77 1.39
CA GLY A 148 -5.10 8.56 0.20
C GLY A 148 -4.02 7.50 0.38
N VAL A 149 -2.81 7.80 -0.07
CA VAL A 149 -1.64 6.89 -0.07
C VAL A 149 -1.34 6.31 1.30
N ALA A 150 -1.38 7.11 2.37
CA ALA A 150 -1.13 6.63 3.73
C ALA A 150 -2.14 5.58 4.18
N ARG A 151 -3.42 5.71 3.81
CA ARG A 151 -4.47 4.71 4.10
C ARG A 151 -4.23 3.43 3.32
N THR A 152 -3.90 3.53 2.02
CA THR A 152 -3.59 2.37 1.18
C THR A 152 -2.38 1.62 1.72
N MET A 153 -1.31 2.34 2.07
CA MET A 153 -0.12 1.76 2.69
C MET A 153 -0.48 1.00 3.98
N ALA A 154 -1.26 1.61 4.88
CA ALA A 154 -1.66 0.97 6.13
C ALA A 154 -2.42 -0.34 5.88
N LYS A 155 -3.35 -0.37 4.91
CA LYS A 155 -4.08 -1.59 4.51
C LYS A 155 -3.14 -2.65 3.94
N THR A 156 -2.25 -2.28 3.02
CA THR A 156 -1.28 -3.18 2.40
C THR A 156 -0.34 -3.79 3.45
N MET A 157 0.17 -2.97 4.37
CA MET A 157 1.06 -3.46 5.45
C MET A 157 0.33 -4.37 6.43
N ALA A 158 -0.92 -4.06 6.80
CA ALA A 158 -1.73 -4.91 7.65
C ALA A 158 -1.99 -6.27 6.99
N SER A 159 -2.34 -6.28 5.70
CA SER A 159 -2.54 -7.52 4.94
C SER A 159 -1.25 -8.33 4.81
N ALA A 160 -0.12 -7.68 4.49
CA ALA A 160 1.18 -8.35 4.42
C ALA A 160 1.58 -8.97 5.76
N GLY A 161 1.36 -8.27 6.88
CA GLY A 161 1.64 -8.79 8.22
C GLY A 161 0.82 -10.01 8.62
N GLN A 162 -0.34 -10.22 7.99
CA GLN A 162 -1.17 -11.43 8.21
C GLN A 162 -0.79 -12.60 7.29
N GLN A 163 -0.21 -12.29 6.12
CA GLN A 163 0.03 -13.29 5.07
C GLN A 163 1.49 -13.77 5.00
N VAL A 164 2.44 -13.07 5.58
CA VAL A 164 3.87 -13.36 5.44
C VAL A 164 4.44 -13.87 6.75
N VAL A 165 5.32 -14.88 6.69
CA VAL A 165 6.15 -15.32 7.81
C VAL A 165 7.57 -14.76 7.60
N PRO A 166 7.87 -13.55 8.09
CA PRO A 166 9.10 -12.86 7.75
C PRO A 166 10.30 -13.41 8.54
N VAL A 167 11.41 -13.65 7.83
CA VAL A 167 12.72 -13.91 8.41
C VAL A 167 13.72 -12.98 7.74
N SER A 168 14.69 -12.48 8.50
CA SER A 168 15.71 -11.55 7.98
C SER A 168 17.12 -12.07 8.20
N LEU A 169 17.96 -11.91 7.20
CA LEU A 169 19.40 -12.05 7.25
C LEU A 169 20.06 -10.68 7.10
N PHE A 170 21.10 -10.46 7.87
CA PHE A 170 21.86 -9.22 7.87
C PHE A 170 23.33 -9.51 7.64
N ASP A 171 23.96 -8.76 6.77
CA ASP A 171 25.40 -8.84 6.55
C ASP A 171 25.92 -7.52 5.99
N GLN A 172 27.23 -7.42 5.82
CA GLN A 172 27.88 -6.22 5.28
C GLN A 172 29.05 -6.62 4.40
N VAL A 173 29.41 -5.72 3.50
CA VAL A 173 30.53 -5.92 2.59
C VAL A 173 31.42 -4.69 2.54
N SER A 174 32.74 -4.91 2.48
CA SER A 174 33.71 -3.83 2.27
C SER A 174 33.58 -3.27 0.87
N VAL A 175 33.39 -1.96 0.78
CA VAL A 175 33.27 -1.20 -0.46
C VAL A 175 34.33 -0.09 -0.55
N SER A 176 35.42 -0.22 0.21
CA SER A 176 36.54 0.75 0.26
C SER A 176 37.25 0.91 -1.08
N HIS A 177 37.13 -0.08 -1.97
CA HIS A 177 37.71 -0.06 -3.31
C HIS A 177 36.84 0.72 -4.33
N TRP A 178 35.61 1.10 -3.96
CA TRP A 178 34.73 1.83 -4.88
C TRP A 178 35.21 3.28 -5.08
N PRO A 179 35.21 3.79 -6.30
CA PRO A 179 35.35 5.22 -6.55
C PRO A 179 34.34 6.05 -5.77
N GLN A 180 34.72 7.29 -5.41
CA GLN A 180 33.85 8.15 -4.58
C GLN A 180 32.51 8.50 -5.26
N ASP A 181 32.48 8.55 -6.58
CA ASP A 181 31.32 8.83 -7.42
C ASP A 181 30.50 7.59 -7.80
N THR A 182 30.80 6.44 -7.19
CA THR A 182 30.10 5.19 -7.50
C THR A 182 28.60 5.31 -7.22
N ASP A 183 27.81 4.96 -8.24
CA ASP A 183 26.38 4.88 -8.16
C ASP A 183 25.93 3.65 -7.37
N ILE A 184 25.71 3.83 -6.07
CA ILE A 184 25.35 2.75 -5.14
C ILE A 184 24.08 2.03 -5.59
N THR A 185 23.07 2.77 -6.10
CA THR A 185 21.80 2.16 -6.49
C THR A 185 21.99 1.23 -7.69
N LEU A 186 22.79 1.62 -8.69
CA LEU A 186 23.09 0.75 -9.82
C LEU A 186 23.93 -0.47 -9.42
N ARG A 187 24.88 -0.30 -8.49
CA ARG A 187 25.64 -1.42 -7.93
C ARG A 187 24.73 -2.41 -7.21
N LEU A 188 23.80 -1.92 -6.38
CA LEU A 188 22.80 -2.77 -5.70
C LEU A 188 21.90 -3.52 -6.69
N ILE A 189 21.43 -2.85 -7.74
CA ILE A 189 20.61 -3.50 -8.78
C ILE A 189 21.39 -4.64 -9.44
N ARG A 190 22.64 -4.41 -9.82
CA ARG A 190 23.51 -5.43 -10.40
C ARG A 190 23.74 -6.60 -9.45
N ALA A 191 24.05 -6.32 -8.20
CA ALA A 191 24.26 -7.33 -7.17
C ALA A 191 22.99 -8.17 -6.88
N ILE A 192 21.81 -7.54 -6.91
CA ILE A 192 20.53 -8.26 -6.81
C ILE A 192 20.36 -9.20 -8.00
N VAL A 193 20.70 -8.79 -9.22
CA VAL A 193 20.65 -9.67 -10.39
C VAL A 193 21.59 -10.87 -10.21
N ALA A 194 22.82 -10.66 -9.73
CA ALA A 194 23.75 -11.75 -9.43
C ALA A 194 23.18 -12.71 -8.37
N GLY A 195 22.56 -12.17 -7.32
CA GLY A 195 21.85 -12.97 -6.32
C GLY A 195 20.70 -13.80 -6.92
N CYS A 196 19.87 -13.21 -7.79
CA CYS A 196 18.79 -13.91 -8.48
C CYS A 196 19.28 -15.01 -9.43
N GLN A 197 20.45 -14.82 -10.04
CA GLN A 197 21.08 -15.85 -10.88
C GLN A 197 21.59 -17.03 -10.06
N ALA A 198 22.16 -16.76 -8.88
CA ALA A 198 22.64 -17.80 -7.97
C ALA A 198 21.50 -18.57 -7.27
N GLU A 199 20.43 -17.87 -6.93
CA GLU A 199 19.24 -18.48 -6.29
C GLU A 199 17.96 -17.94 -6.93
N PRO A 200 17.49 -18.52 -8.04
CA PRO A 200 16.30 -18.06 -8.77
C PRO A 200 15.01 -18.07 -7.95
N ALA A 201 14.94 -18.88 -6.89
CA ALA A 201 13.77 -18.96 -6.03
C ALA A 201 13.45 -17.63 -5.33
N VAL A 202 14.43 -16.75 -5.16
CA VAL A 202 14.22 -15.43 -4.55
C VAL A 202 13.53 -14.45 -5.52
N ASN A 203 13.63 -14.69 -6.84
CA ASN A 203 12.93 -13.93 -7.87
C ASN A 203 11.64 -14.65 -8.29
N ALA A 204 10.68 -14.70 -7.39
CA ALA A 204 9.45 -15.49 -7.58
C ALA A 204 8.23 -14.78 -6.99
N TRP A 205 7.07 -15.24 -7.37
CA TRP A 205 5.79 -14.96 -6.74
C TRP A 205 5.29 -16.18 -5.99
N PHE A 206 4.81 -15.97 -4.78
CA PHE A 206 4.23 -17.01 -3.93
C PHE A 206 2.75 -16.73 -3.70
N ASP A 207 1.93 -17.72 -4.01
CA ASP A 207 0.51 -17.76 -3.70
C ASP A 207 0.32 -18.49 -2.37
N GLY A 208 -0.03 -17.74 -1.32
CA GLY A 208 -0.21 -18.30 0.02
C GLY A 208 -1.50 -19.10 0.20
N GLU A 209 -2.50 -18.94 -0.68
CA GLU A 209 -3.75 -19.72 -0.65
C GLU A 209 -3.57 -21.07 -1.34
N GLN A 210 -2.95 -21.07 -2.53
CA GLN A 210 -2.69 -22.29 -3.28
C GLN A 210 -1.40 -23.01 -2.85
N LEU A 211 -0.61 -22.41 -1.96
CA LEU A 211 0.71 -22.90 -1.53
C LEU A 211 1.61 -23.20 -2.73
N SER A 212 1.59 -22.31 -3.73
CA SER A 212 2.32 -22.49 -4.97
C SER A 212 3.29 -21.34 -5.23
N MET A 213 4.40 -21.62 -5.91
CA MET A 213 5.43 -20.66 -6.25
C MET A 213 5.66 -20.61 -7.75
N ARG A 214 5.73 -19.40 -8.29
CA ARG A 214 6.05 -19.15 -9.69
C ARG A 214 7.40 -18.45 -9.80
N LEU A 215 8.39 -19.14 -10.32
CA LEU A 215 9.67 -18.54 -10.67
C LEU A 215 9.47 -17.59 -11.85
N VAL A 216 10.12 -16.42 -11.80
CA VAL A 216 10.05 -15.42 -12.86
C VAL A 216 11.46 -15.23 -13.43
N GLU A 217 11.60 -15.40 -14.75
CA GLU A 217 12.91 -15.26 -15.42
C GLU A 217 13.44 -13.83 -15.39
N LYS A 218 12.56 -12.86 -15.64
CA LYS A 218 12.91 -11.45 -15.63
C LYS A 218 12.94 -10.90 -14.21
N VAL A 219 13.94 -10.10 -13.91
CA VAL A 219 13.99 -9.38 -12.64
C VAL A 219 13.31 -8.03 -12.83
N ASP A 220 12.06 -7.92 -12.38
CA ASP A 220 11.27 -6.70 -12.33
C ASP A 220 11.38 -6.11 -10.92
N LEU A 221 12.24 -5.12 -10.75
CA LEU A 221 12.66 -4.65 -9.43
C LEU A 221 11.81 -3.45 -8.97
N GLY A 222 11.07 -3.64 -7.88
CA GLY A 222 10.43 -2.54 -7.16
C GLY A 222 11.48 -1.65 -6.49
N ILE A 223 11.40 -0.35 -6.67
CA ILE A 223 12.31 0.62 -6.05
C ILE A 223 11.51 1.46 -5.05
N ALA A 224 11.83 1.35 -3.77
CA ALA A 224 11.19 2.16 -2.75
C ALA A 224 11.60 3.64 -2.90
N VAL A 225 10.63 4.52 -3.09
CA VAL A 225 10.79 5.98 -3.23
C VAL A 225 9.97 6.65 -2.14
N ASP A 226 10.64 7.32 -1.21
CA ASP A 226 10.01 8.12 -0.17
C ASP A 226 9.64 9.51 -0.72
N THR A 227 8.42 9.94 -0.43
CA THR A 227 7.89 11.25 -0.82
C THR A 227 7.10 11.87 0.33
N PRO A 228 6.86 13.19 0.33
CA PRO A 228 6.02 13.85 1.33
C PRO A 228 4.59 13.28 1.43
N ASP A 229 4.09 12.65 0.37
CA ASP A 229 2.75 12.04 0.31
C ASP A 229 2.74 10.60 0.80
N GLY A 230 3.90 9.97 0.97
CA GLY A 230 4.07 8.59 1.41
C GLY A 230 5.05 7.80 0.56
N LEU A 231 5.10 6.50 0.80
CA LEU A 231 6.02 5.58 0.15
C LEU A 231 5.40 5.00 -1.13
N PHE A 232 6.11 5.14 -2.24
CA PHE A 232 5.78 4.50 -3.52
C PHE A 232 6.84 3.45 -3.88
N VAL A 233 6.42 2.40 -4.57
CA VAL A 233 7.33 1.34 -5.04
C VAL A 233 7.14 1.12 -6.54
N PRO A 234 7.61 2.06 -7.39
CA PRO A 234 7.59 1.87 -8.84
C PRO A 234 8.50 0.72 -9.26
N VAL A 235 8.17 0.10 -10.40
CA VAL A 235 8.83 -1.11 -10.89
C VAL A 235 9.75 -0.78 -12.06
N LEU A 236 11.03 -1.00 -11.87
CA LEU A 236 12.03 -0.95 -12.93
C LEU A 236 12.10 -2.32 -13.62
N ARG A 237 11.60 -2.39 -14.84
CA ARG A 237 11.42 -3.65 -15.57
C ARG A 237 12.71 -4.21 -16.12
N ASP A 238 12.81 -5.55 -16.10
CA ASP A 238 13.85 -6.35 -16.77
C ASP A 238 15.27 -5.83 -16.53
N VAL A 239 15.62 -5.61 -15.24
CA VAL A 239 16.87 -4.95 -14.87
C VAL A 239 18.11 -5.78 -15.24
N ALA A 240 17.97 -7.10 -15.42
CA ALA A 240 19.05 -7.99 -15.77
C ALA A 240 19.58 -7.75 -17.21
N ASN A 241 18.70 -7.37 -18.15
CA ASN A 241 19.04 -7.21 -19.58
C ASN A 241 19.28 -5.77 -20.00
N ARG A 242 19.30 -4.82 -19.05
CA ARG A 242 19.46 -3.39 -19.35
C ARG A 242 20.86 -2.88 -19.08
N LYS A 243 21.33 -1.95 -19.90
CA LYS A 243 22.62 -1.27 -19.70
C LYS A 243 22.56 -0.31 -18.49
N PRO A 244 23.68 -0.07 -17.79
CA PRO A 244 23.70 0.83 -16.62
C PRO A 244 23.14 2.24 -16.91
N SER A 245 23.46 2.82 -18.08
CA SER A 245 22.95 4.14 -18.49
C SER A 245 21.44 4.16 -18.66
N ASP A 246 20.85 3.10 -19.22
CA ASP A 246 19.41 2.95 -19.40
C ASP A 246 18.71 2.72 -18.05
N LEU A 247 19.29 1.90 -17.15
CA LEU A 247 18.79 1.73 -15.79
C LEU A 247 18.75 3.07 -15.04
N ARG A 248 19.81 3.89 -15.15
CA ARG A 248 19.86 5.20 -14.50
C ARG A 248 18.80 6.16 -15.06
N GLN A 249 18.61 6.18 -16.37
CA GLN A 249 17.55 6.97 -17.00
C GLN A 249 16.16 6.50 -16.53
N GLY A 250 15.94 5.19 -16.49
CA GLY A 250 14.70 4.60 -15.98
C GLY A 250 14.42 4.98 -14.53
N LEU A 251 15.42 4.87 -13.63
CA LEU A 251 15.30 5.28 -12.23
C LEU A 251 14.94 6.76 -12.09
N ASN A 252 15.64 7.63 -12.83
CA ASN A 252 15.38 9.07 -12.80
C ASN A 252 14.00 9.43 -13.33
N ARG A 253 13.51 8.69 -14.36
CA ARG A 253 12.15 8.85 -14.88
C ARG A 253 11.13 8.43 -13.82
N LEU A 254 11.24 7.22 -13.28
CA LEU A 254 10.31 6.71 -12.28
C LEU A 254 10.23 7.64 -11.07
N ARG A 255 11.37 8.13 -10.58
CA ARG A 255 11.41 9.07 -9.46
C ARG A 255 10.64 10.37 -9.77
N ARG A 256 10.90 10.99 -10.93
CA ARG A 256 10.17 12.19 -11.35
C ARG A 256 8.68 11.96 -11.51
N ASP A 257 8.30 10.82 -12.10
CA ASP A 257 6.89 10.49 -12.34
C ASP A 257 6.14 10.30 -11.00
N VAL A 258 6.80 9.71 -9.99
CA VAL A 258 6.28 9.60 -8.61
C VAL A 258 6.16 10.97 -7.95
N GLU A 259 7.25 11.78 -7.97
CA GLU A 259 7.27 13.11 -7.37
C GLU A 259 6.22 14.05 -7.99
N GLN A 260 5.93 13.89 -9.28
CA GLN A 260 4.92 14.66 -10.02
C GLN A 260 3.52 14.04 -9.95
N ARG A 261 3.32 12.91 -9.25
CA ARG A 261 2.06 12.15 -9.19
C ARG A 261 1.52 11.74 -10.59
N LYS A 262 2.43 11.47 -11.53
CA LYS A 262 2.09 11.08 -12.91
C LYS A 262 2.42 9.63 -13.22
N ILE A 263 2.82 8.85 -12.21
CA ILE A 263 3.19 7.46 -12.41
C ILE A 263 1.97 6.62 -12.78
N PRO A 264 1.99 5.89 -13.91
CA PRO A 264 0.88 5.01 -14.27
C PRO A 264 0.74 3.87 -13.26
N ALA A 265 -0.50 3.48 -12.94
CA ALA A 265 -0.78 2.39 -11.99
C ALA A 265 -0.09 1.06 -12.37
N ARG A 266 0.04 0.77 -13.67
CA ARG A 266 0.77 -0.41 -14.17
C ARG A 266 2.25 -0.44 -13.78
N GLU A 267 2.87 0.72 -13.54
CA GLU A 267 4.27 0.82 -13.12
C GLU A 267 4.45 0.68 -11.60
N LEU A 268 3.37 0.56 -10.85
CA LEU A 268 3.36 0.28 -9.42
C LEU A 268 3.04 -1.19 -9.08
N GLN A 269 2.90 -2.05 -10.09
CA GLN A 269 2.46 -3.44 -9.93
C GLN A 269 3.42 -4.41 -10.60
N GLY A 270 3.43 -5.66 -10.13
CA GLY A 270 4.14 -6.77 -10.78
C GLY A 270 5.66 -6.75 -10.55
N ALA A 271 6.13 -6.17 -9.44
CA ALA A 271 7.50 -6.39 -9.00
C ALA A 271 7.72 -7.85 -8.59
N THR A 272 8.88 -8.39 -8.91
CA THR A 272 9.28 -9.74 -8.49
C THR A 272 10.10 -9.73 -7.22
N LEU A 273 10.80 -8.63 -6.98
CA LEU A 273 11.62 -8.35 -5.80
C LEU A 273 11.61 -6.84 -5.55
N THR A 274 11.82 -6.40 -4.32
CA THR A 274 11.91 -4.97 -4.00
C THR A 274 13.28 -4.61 -3.43
N LEU A 275 13.78 -3.42 -3.80
CA LEU A 275 14.96 -2.77 -3.19
C LEU A 275 14.50 -1.53 -2.40
N SER A 276 14.85 -1.51 -1.12
CA SER A 276 14.70 -0.35 -0.24
C SER A 276 16.06 0.21 0.14
N ASN A 277 16.47 1.32 -0.46
CA ASN A 277 17.73 1.99 -0.12
C ASN A 277 17.48 3.13 0.87
N PHE A 278 17.36 2.79 2.17
CA PHE A 278 17.14 3.74 3.26
C PHE A 278 18.46 4.35 3.76
N GLY A 279 19.59 3.85 3.32
CA GLY A 279 20.93 4.35 3.70
C GLY A 279 21.22 5.78 3.26
N THR A 280 20.43 6.34 2.34
CA THR A 280 20.46 7.76 2.00
C THR A 280 19.99 8.67 3.15
N LEU A 281 19.18 8.14 4.05
CA LEU A 281 18.65 8.84 5.22
C LEU A 281 19.39 8.43 6.49
N ALA A 282 19.12 7.23 7.00
CA ALA A 282 19.71 6.72 8.24
C ALA A 282 19.54 5.19 8.34
N GLY A 283 20.19 4.59 9.34
CA GLY A 283 20.07 3.18 9.67
C GLY A 283 21.11 2.30 8.99
N ARG A 284 21.55 1.25 9.68
CA ARG A 284 22.46 0.23 9.12
C ARG A 284 21.70 -0.96 8.60
N TYR A 285 20.77 -1.47 9.38
CA TYR A 285 19.98 -2.65 9.06
C TYR A 285 18.49 -2.36 9.28
N ALA A 286 17.65 -3.06 8.55
CA ALA A 286 16.21 -2.99 8.69
C ALA A 286 15.58 -4.34 8.40
N THR A 287 14.37 -4.56 8.90
CA THR A 287 13.49 -5.68 8.55
C THR A 287 12.32 -5.15 7.73
N PRO A 288 12.53 -4.82 6.43
CA PRO A 288 11.45 -4.28 5.62
C PRO A 288 10.38 -5.32 5.37
N VAL A 289 9.14 -4.86 5.20
CA VAL A 289 7.98 -5.73 4.99
C VAL A 289 7.99 -6.30 3.58
N VAL A 290 7.90 -7.62 3.46
CA VAL A 290 7.65 -8.31 2.19
C VAL A 290 6.19 -8.15 1.83
N VAL A 291 5.90 -7.63 0.63
CA VAL A 291 4.53 -7.43 0.16
C VAL A 291 4.17 -8.54 -0.84
N PRO A 292 3.18 -9.41 -0.53
CA PRO A 292 2.74 -10.44 -1.46
C PRO A 292 2.35 -9.85 -2.83
N PRO A 293 2.56 -10.58 -3.94
CA PRO A 293 3.03 -11.96 -4.04
C PRO A 293 4.57 -12.13 -4.02
N GLN A 294 5.34 -11.07 -3.79
CA GLN A 294 6.80 -11.15 -3.71
C GLN A 294 7.23 -12.04 -2.53
N VAL A 295 8.37 -12.72 -2.69
CA VAL A 295 8.92 -13.61 -1.66
C VAL A 295 10.02 -12.96 -0.84
N ALA A 296 10.59 -11.85 -1.29
CA ALA A 296 11.70 -11.18 -0.60
C ALA A 296 11.79 -9.67 -0.90
N ILE A 297 12.55 -8.98 -0.04
CA ILE A 297 12.92 -7.58 -0.17
C ILE A 297 14.35 -7.39 0.31
N VAL A 298 15.14 -6.63 -0.45
CA VAL A 298 16.51 -6.24 -0.10
C VAL A 298 16.50 -4.83 0.47
N GLY A 299 17.11 -4.65 1.63
CA GLY A 299 17.36 -3.37 2.26
C GLY A 299 18.83 -2.99 2.18
N ALA A 300 19.15 -1.77 1.78
CA ALA A 300 20.52 -1.23 1.85
C ALA A 300 20.58 -0.09 2.85
N GLY A 301 21.48 -0.21 3.83
CA GLY A 301 21.68 0.77 4.88
C GLY A 301 22.76 1.80 4.54
N LYS A 302 22.98 2.72 5.49
CA LYS A 302 23.96 3.78 5.35
C LYS A 302 25.37 3.21 5.45
N ARG A 303 26.20 3.53 4.46
CA ARG A 303 27.64 3.19 4.54
C ARG A 303 28.27 3.79 5.79
N PHE A 304 29.16 3.04 6.40
CA PHE A 304 29.89 3.49 7.57
C PHE A 304 31.33 2.98 7.52
N ALA A 305 32.23 3.73 8.14
CA ALA A 305 33.61 3.34 8.28
C ALA A 305 33.80 2.50 9.55
N GLN A 306 34.65 1.50 9.44
CA GLN A 306 35.15 0.74 10.58
C GLN A 306 36.68 0.58 10.47
N PRO A 307 37.41 0.38 11.58
CA PRO A 307 38.81 0.09 11.52
C PRO A 307 39.06 -1.25 10.81
N GLY A 308 39.96 -1.24 9.83
CA GLY A 308 40.45 -2.44 9.17
C GLY A 308 41.97 -2.55 9.34
N ILE A 309 42.54 -3.75 9.15
CA ILE A 309 43.97 -3.99 9.12
C ILE A 309 44.34 -4.62 7.77
N ARG A 310 45.28 -4.01 7.06
CA ARG A 310 45.84 -4.54 5.81
C ARG A 310 47.35 -4.44 5.85
N ASN A 311 48.03 -5.55 5.65
CA ASN A 311 49.50 -5.64 5.73
C ASN A 311 50.09 -5.14 7.07
N GLY A 312 49.33 -5.27 8.18
CA GLY A 312 49.77 -4.82 9.50
C GLY A 312 49.46 -3.34 9.79
N GLU A 313 48.94 -2.59 8.86
CA GLU A 313 48.59 -1.18 9.02
C GLU A 313 47.07 -0.99 9.16
N TRP A 314 46.68 -0.02 9.99
CA TRP A 314 45.27 0.37 10.15
C TRP A 314 44.82 1.19 8.95
N PHE A 315 43.60 0.87 8.45
CA PHE A 315 42.94 1.69 7.43
C PHE A 315 41.47 1.84 7.77
N GLU A 316 40.83 2.84 7.17
CA GLU A 316 39.39 3.07 7.25
C GLU A 316 38.69 2.19 6.21
N ASP A 317 37.98 1.16 6.70
CA ASP A 317 37.27 0.22 5.85
C ASP A 317 35.76 0.59 5.74
N TRP A 318 35.36 1.05 4.58
CA TRP A 318 33.97 1.44 4.31
C TRP A 318 33.10 0.21 4.07
N GLN A 319 32.10 0.06 4.91
CA GLN A 319 31.15 -1.05 4.85
C GLN A 319 29.82 -0.60 4.30
N LEU A 320 29.21 -1.43 3.45
CA LEU A 320 27.82 -1.32 3.01
C LEU A 320 26.98 -2.41 3.69
N PRO A 321 26.09 -2.05 4.64
CA PRO A 321 25.22 -3.02 5.28
C PRO A 321 24.03 -3.35 4.37
N VAL A 322 23.70 -4.64 4.33
CA VAL A 322 22.60 -5.20 3.54
C VAL A 322 21.71 -6.04 4.44
N SER A 323 20.40 -5.91 4.25
CA SER A 323 19.38 -6.70 4.89
C SER A 323 18.60 -7.45 3.82
N LEU A 324 18.31 -8.71 4.02
CA LEU A 324 17.41 -9.51 3.19
C LEU A 324 16.27 -10.01 4.07
N THR A 325 15.05 -9.57 3.83
CA THR A 325 13.85 -10.14 4.47
C THR A 325 13.09 -10.97 3.45
N PHE A 326 12.64 -12.16 3.85
CA PHE A 326 11.95 -13.10 2.98
C PHE A 326 10.80 -13.82 3.69
N ASP A 327 9.86 -14.34 2.91
CA ASP A 327 8.77 -15.17 3.40
C ASP A 327 9.25 -16.60 3.60
N HIS A 328 9.35 -17.07 4.86
CA HIS A 328 9.85 -18.39 5.19
C HIS A 328 8.90 -19.53 4.75
N ARG A 329 7.71 -19.23 4.30
CA ARG A 329 6.82 -20.20 3.66
C ARG A 329 7.26 -20.52 2.24
N ALA A 330 7.87 -19.56 1.53
CA ALA A 330 8.33 -19.68 0.14
C ALA A 330 9.82 -20.06 0.07
N LEU A 331 10.66 -19.56 0.96
CA LEU A 331 12.11 -19.73 0.94
C LEU A 331 12.62 -20.30 2.25
N ASN A 332 13.61 -21.17 2.18
CA ASN A 332 14.36 -21.59 3.37
C ASN A 332 15.61 -20.74 3.59
N GLY A 333 16.18 -20.85 4.80
CA GLY A 333 17.36 -20.06 5.18
C GLY A 333 18.60 -20.30 4.31
N GLY A 334 18.78 -21.53 3.78
CA GLY A 334 19.89 -21.84 2.87
C GLY A 334 19.76 -21.13 1.52
N GLN A 335 18.57 -21.04 0.94
CA GLN A 335 18.30 -20.30 -0.28
C GLN A 335 18.56 -18.79 -0.07
N ALA A 336 18.00 -18.23 1.01
CA ALA A 336 18.21 -16.84 1.35
C ALA A 336 19.71 -16.51 1.58
N ALA A 337 20.45 -17.40 2.24
CA ALA A 337 21.88 -17.24 2.48
C ALA A 337 22.71 -17.30 1.19
N ARG A 338 22.39 -18.21 0.25
CA ARG A 338 23.09 -18.30 -1.06
C ARG A 338 22.83 -17.05 -1.90
N PHE A 339 21.59 -16.56 -1.94
CA PHE A 339 21.27 -15.29 -2.58
C PHE A 339 22.09 -14.13 -1.99
N LEU A 340 22.07 -13.98 -0.65
CA LEU A 340 22.78 -12.91 0.03
C LEU A 340 24.29 -13.00 -0.21
N ALA A 341 24.88 -14.20 -0.13
CA ALA A 341 26.31 -14.41 -0.39
C ALA A 341 26.70 -13.99 -1.81
N ALA A 342 25.91 -14.36 -2.83
CA ALA A 342 26.18 -13.98 -4.21
C ALA A 342 26.04 -12.46 -4.42
N LEU A 343 25.03 -11.84 -3.80
CA LEU A 343 24.82 -10.39 -3.81
C LEU A 343 26.03 -9.67 -3.19
N LEU A 344 26.50 -10.10 -2.02
CA LEU A 344 27.66 -9.49 -1.33
C LEU A 344 28.95 -9.71 -2.11
N ALA A 345 29.14 -10.88 -2.73
CA ALA A 345 30.29 -11.16 -3.58
C ALA A 345 30.34 -10.21 -4.79
N ASP A 346 29.23 -9.94 -5.46
CA ASP A 346 29.19 -8.94 -6.57
C ASP A 346 29.51 -7.52 -6.07
N LEU A 347 29.00 -7.11 -4.90
CA LEU A 347 29.28 -5.80 -4.31
C LEU A 347 30.75 -5.66 -3.90
N GLY A 348 31.40 -6.75 -3.49
CA GLY A 348 32.80 -6.79 -3.08
C GLY A 348 33.81 -6.80 -4.23
N HIS A 349 33.32 -6.84 -5.49
CA HIS A 349 34.11 -6.74 -6.72
C HIS A 349 33.81 -5.43 -7.45
#